data_a85284ea18704278dbc04645353543db
#
_entry.id   a85284ea18704278dbc04645353543db
#
_cell.length_a   1.000
_cell.length_b   1.000
_cell.length_c   1.000
_cell.angle_alpha   90.00
_cell.angle_beta   90.00
_cell.angle_gamma   90.00
#
_symmetry.space_group_name_H-M   'P 1'
#
loop_
_entity.id
_entity.type
_entity.pdbx_description
1 polymer ?
#
loop_
_entity_poly.entity_id
_entity_poly.type
_entity_poly.pdbx_seq_one_letter_code
_entity_poly.pdbx_strand_id
1 'polypeptide(L)'
;LLIASDMGVRTAAAIVGEFSKMRQDKEISEQEIREKLAAELEKLLRPCERKFAVAEGKKPFVILMAGVNGAGKTTTIGKLATKLKAQGLEVSLIAAGTFRAAAVEQLKVWGTRSGVRVFAGENGCDSAGLCFDGLKEAVAKGDDVVFVDTAGRLQNKSGLMDELRKIVRVMQKVV
;
A
#
# COMPACT_ATOMS: atom_id res chain seq x y z
N LEU A 1 6.40 -9.33 -24.44
CA LEU A 1 6.50 -7.99 -23.84
C LEU A 1 5.65 -7.91 -22.57
N LEU A 2 4.31 -8.09 -22.61
CA LEU A 2 3.39 -7.96 -21.46
C LEU A 2 3.78 -8.85 -20.28
N ILE A 3 4.11 -10.13 -20.54
CA ILE A 3 4.56 -11.06 -19.48
C ILE A 3 5.91 -10.63 -18.89
N ALA A 4 6.81 -10.10 -19.72
CA ALA A 4 8.11 -9.58 -19.27
C ALA A 4 7.97 -8.30 -18.41
N SER A 5 6.81 -7.65 -18.42
CA SER A 5 6.44 -6.52 -17.57
C SER A 5 5.67 -6.96 -16.32
N ASP A 6 5.86 -8.19 -15.86
CA ASP A 6 5.20 -8.79 -14.69
C ASP A 6 3.66 -8.88 -14.80
N MET A 7 3.10 -8.75 -16.01
CA MET A 7 1.67 -8.99 -16.23
C MET A 7 1.40 -10.49 -16.19
N GLY A 8 0.41 -10.90 -15.40
CA GLY A 8 0.03 -12.30 -15.30
C GLY A 8 -0.38 -12.90 -16.66
N VAL A 9 -0.02 -14.15 -16.92
CA VAL A 9 -0.22 -14.86 -18.21
C VAL A 9 -1.69 -14.77 -18.67
N ARG A 10 -2.65 -14.95 -17.76
CA ARG A 10 -4.09 -14.87 -18.11
C ARG A 10 -4.50 -13.50 -18.61
N THR A 11 -4.04 -12.43 -17.95
CA THR A 11 -4.31 -11.04 -18.34
C THR A 11 -3.65 -10.72 -19.66
N ALA A 12 -2.40 -11.10 -19.85
CA ALA A 12 -1.69 -10.92 -21.12
C ALA A 12 -2.38 -11.63 -22.29
N ALA A 13 -2.84 -12.87 -22.08
CA ALA A 13 -3.57 -13.64 -23.08
C ALA A 13 -4.91 -12.98 -23.45
N ALA A 14 -5.66 -12.47 -22.46
CA ALA A 14 -6.91 -11.76 -22.70
C ALA A 14 -6.70 -10.50 -23.57
N ILE A 15 -5.68 -9.68 -23.25
CA ILE A 15 -5.33 -8.48 -24.00
C ILE A 15 -4.94 -8.85 -25.44
N VAL A 16 -4.05 -9.83 -25.61
CA VAL A 16 -3.61 -10.29 -26.94
C VAL A 16 -4.79 -10.80 -27.76
N GLY A 17 -5.74 -11.51 -27.13
CA GLY A 17 -6.97 -11.97 -27.81
C GLY A 17 -7.82 -10.83 -28.36
N GLU A 18 -7.88 -9.68 -27.65
CA GLU A 18 -8.59 -8.50 -28.17
C GLU A 18 -7.84 -7.82 -29.33
N PHE A 19 -6.51 -7.84 -29.33
CA PHE A 19 -5.72 -7.36 -30.46
C PHE A 19 -5.89 -8.24 -31.70
N SER A 20 -6.01 -9.55 -31.55
CA SER A 20 -6.22 -10.48 -32.64
C SER A 20 -7.56 -10.28 -33.39
N LYS A 21 -8.51 -9.57 -32.76
CA LYS A 21 -9.79 -9.19 -33.40
C LYS A 21 -9.69 -7.92 -34.23
N MET A 22 -8.57 -7.21 -34.19
CA MET A 22 -8.35 -6.05 -35.04
C MET A 22 -8.21 -6.51 -36.51
N ARG A 23 -8.79 -5.73 -37.45
CA ARG A 23 -8.74 -6.06 -38.87
C ARG A 23 -7.31 -6.24 -39.33
N GLN A 24 -7.04 -7.38 -39.97
CA GLN A 24 -5.72 -7.74 -40.50
C GLN A 24 -5.35 -7.01 -41.79
N ASP A 25 -6.29 -6.26 -42.38
CA ASP A 25 -6.16 -5.70 -43.72
C ASP A 25 -5.61 -4.27 -43.78
N LYS A 26 -5.19 -3.72 -42.65
CA LYS A 26 -4.67 -2.35 -42.54
C LYS A 26 -3.40 -2.32 -41.69
N GLU A 27 -2.39 -1.58 -42.19
CA GLU A 27 -1.25 -1.24 -41.34
C GLU A 27 -1.74 -0.49 -40.10
N ILE A 28 -1.51 -1.06 -38.91
CA ILE A 28 -1.88 -0.48 -37.62
C ILE A 28 -0.73 0.40 -37.16
N SER A 29 -0.99 1.67 -36.92
CA SER A 29 0.00 2.58 -36.41
C SER A 29 0.35 2.28 -34.95
N GLU A 30 1.56 2.68 -34.52
CA GLU A 30 1.98 2.54 -33.11
C GLU A 30 1.02 3.26 -32.16
N GLN A 31 0.48 4.39 -32.57
CA GLN A 31 -0.49 5.15 -31.78
C GLN A 31 -1.79 4.37 -31.57
N GLU A 32 -2.33 3.75 -32.61
CA GLU A 32 -3.54 2.90 -32.50
C GLU A 32 -3.32 1.70 -31.57
N ILE A 33 -2.12 1.10 -31.59
CA ILE A 33 -1.75 0.02 -30.67
C ILE A 33 -1.75 0.52 -29.23
N ARG A 34 -1.15 1.68 -28.96
CA ARG A 34 -1.09 2.28 -27.62
C ARG A 34 -2.48 2.63 -27.08
N GLU A 35 -3.32 3.24 -27.91
CA GLU A 35 -4.70 3.60 -27.53
C GLU A 35 -5.54 2.37 -27.23
N LYS A 36 -5.44 1.34 -28.06
CA LYS A 36 -6.14 0.07 -27.84
C LYS A 36 -5.66 -0.60 -26.56
N LEU A 37 -4.34 -0.64 -26.30
CA LEU A 37 -3.78 -1.20 -25.09
C LEU A 37 -4.29 -0.45 -23.86
N ALA A 38 -4.28 0.87 -23.90
CA ALA A 38 -4.79 1.70 -22.81
C ALA A 38 -6.27 1.43 -22.53
N ALA A 39 -7.09 1.31 -23.57
CA ALA A 39 -8.51 1.00 -23.45
C ALA A 39 -8.75 -0.39 -22.84
N GLU A 40 -7.99 -1.41 -23.23
CA GLU A 40 -8.12 -2.75 -22.65
C GLU A 40 -7.66 -2.78 -21.16
N LEU A 41 -6.59 -2.07 -20.81
CA LEU A 41 -6.14 -1.92 -19.43
C LEU A 41 -7.19 -1.16 -18.58
N GLU A 42 -7.78 -0.10 -19.13
CA GLU A 42 -8.85 0.65 -18.47
C GLU A 42 -10.06 -0.26 -18.15
N LYS A 43 -10.51 -1.08 -19.11
CA LYS A 43 -11.60 -2.03 -18.89
C LYS A 43 -11.32 -3.00 -17.74
N LEU A 44 -10.07 -3.46 -17.62
CA LEU A 44 -9.65 -4.37 -16.55
C LEU A 44 -9.58 -3.68 -15.17
N LEU A 45 -9.18 -2.41 -15.14
CA LEU A 45 -8.97 -1.66 -13.90
C LEU A 45 -10.24 -0.96 -13.39
N ARG A 46 -11.12 -0.52 -14.30
CA ARG A 46 -12.37 0.21 -13.96
C ARG A 46 -13.24 -0.50 -12.92
N PRO A 47 -13.47 -1.83 -12.95
CA PRO A 47 -14.22 -2.53 -11.91
C PRO A 47 -13.53 -2.52 -10.54
N CYS A 48 -12.22 -2.28 -10.50
CA CYS A 48 -11.41 -2.24 -9.28
C CYS A 48 -11.30 -0.82 -8.70
N GLU A 49 -11.72 0.20 -9.45
CA GLU A 49 -11.68 1.58 -9.00
C GLU A 49 -12.59 1.80 -7.79
N ARG A 50 -12.02 2.34 -6.71
CA ARG A 50 -12.74 2.70 -5.48
C ARG A 50 -12.20 4.02 -4.96
N LYS A 51 -13.09 4.87 -4.49
CA LYS A 51 -12.68 6.06 -3.74
C LYS A 51 -12.09 5.61 -2.40
N PHE A 52 -10.91 6.16 -2.09
CA PHE A 52 -10.35 5.98 -0.76
C PHE A 52 -11.22 6.73 0.26
N ALA A 53 -11.79 5.99 1.19
CA ALA A 53 -12.58 6.52 2.29
C ALA A 53 -12.22 5.78 3.58
N VAL A 54 -12.16 6.50 4.69
CA VAL A 54 -12.07 5.90 6.02
C VAL A 54 -13.45 5.37 6.36
N ALA A 55 -13.55 4.09 6.71
CA ALA A 55 -14.84 3.48 7.05
C ALA A 55 -15.38 4.07 8.37
N GLU A 56 -16.62 4.47 8.37
CA GLU A 56 -17.30 4.90 9.58
C GLU A 56 -17.56 3.74 10.54
N GLY A 57 -17.50 4.03 11.84
CA GLY A 57 -17.85 3.07 12.90
C GLY A 57 -16.73 2.14 13.38
N LYS A 58 -15.56 2.11 12.73
CA LYS A 58 -14.38 1.38 13.22
C LYS A 58 -13.27 2.36 13.59
N LYS A 59 -12.90 2.41 14.86
CA LYS A 59 -11.82 3.26 15.39
C LYS A 59 -10.80 2.43 16.16
N PRO A 60 -9.53 2.52 15.77
CA PRO A 60 -9.00 3.17 14.57
C PRO A 60 -9.27 2.38 13.30
N PHE A 61 -9.41 3.07 12.15
CA PHE A 61 -9.32 2.44 10.85
C PHE A 61 -7.86 2.19 10.51
N VAL A 62 -7.46 0.92 10.40
CA VAL A 62 -6.06 0.53 10.22
C VAL A 62 -5.72 0.31 8.76
N ILE A 63 -4.68 0.98 8.28
CA ILE A 63 -4.20 0.90 6.89
C ILE A 63 -2.79 0.32 6.90
N LEU A 64 -2.67 -0.93 6.46
CA LEU A 64 -1.39 -1.60 6.29
C LEU A 64 -0.81 -1.32 4.91
N MET A 65 0.36 -0.66 4.87
CA MET A 65 1.05 -0.35 3.61
C MET A 65 2.03 -1.47 3.26
N ALA A 66 1.70 -2.23 2.23
CA ALA A 66 2.55 -3.30 1.70
C ALA A 66 3.06 -2.96 0.29
N GLY A 67 4.23 -3.48 -0.07
CA GLY A 67 4.82 -3.29 -1.39
C GLY A 67 6.34 -3.38 -1.38
N VAL A 68 6.95 -3.41 -2.55
CA VAL A 68 8.41 -3.51 -2.72
C VAL A 68 9.15 -2.25 -2.24
N ASN A 69 10.47 -2.35 -2.10
CA ASN A 69 11.31 -1.18 -1.85
C ASN A 69 11.20 -0.18 -3.00
N GLY A 70 11.15 1.11 -2.68
CA GLY A 70 11.03 2.17 -3.69
C GLY A 70 9.62 2.38 -4.27
N ALA A 71 8.62 1.56 -3.91
CA ALA A 71 7.23 1.74 -4.37
C ALA A 71 6.52 2.99 -3.83
N GLY A 72 7.18 3.78 -2.99
CA GLY A 72 6.63 5.04 -2.46
C GLY A 72 5.71 4.87 -1.24
N LYS A 73 5.77 3.74 -0.51
CA LYS A 73 4.93 3.48 0.68
C LYS A 73 5.00 4.62 1.70
N THR A 74 6.19 4.88 2.25
CA THR A 74 6.41 5.91 3.28
C THR A 74 5.99 7.31 2.82
N THR A 75 6.27 7.64 1.56
CA THR A 75 5.83 8.93 0.97
C THR A 75 4.31 9.01 0.84
N THR A 76 3.66 7.93 0.44
CA THR A 76 2.20 7.86 0.32
C THR A 76 1.53 7.99 1.69
N ILE A 77 2.07 7.28 2.70
CA ILE A 77 1.63 7.41 4.10
C ILE A 77 1.69 8.87 4.54
N GLY A 78 2.85 9.53 4.36
CA GLY A 78 3.02 10.93 4.77
C GLY A 78 2.00 11.86 4.14
N LYS A 79 1.76 11.72 2.83
CA LYS A 79 0.76 12.53 2.11
C LYS A 79 -0.67 12.27 2.57
N LEU A 80 -1.05 11.00 2.75
CA LEU A 80 -2.38 10.63 3.21
C LEU A 80 -2.62 11.05 4.66
N ALA A 81 -1.65 10.83 5.54
CA ALA A 81 -1.72 11.25 6.93
C ALA A 81 -1.91 12.77 7.06
N THR A 82 -1.12 13.56 6.31
CA THR A 82 -1.29 15.02 6.25
C THR A 82 -2.69 15.42 5.78
N LYS A 83 -3.19 14.76 4.74
CA LYS A 83 -4.53 15.04 4.19
C LYS A 83 -5.63 14.70 5.19
N LEU A 84 -5.56 13.55 5.86
CA LEU A 84 -6.57 13.14 6.83
C LEU A 84 -6.52 14.00 8.09
N LYS A 85 -5.33 14.37 8.56
CA LYS A 85 -5.16 15.31 9.68
C LYS A 85 -5.77 16.68 9.37
N ALA A 86 -5.60 17.18 8.14
CA ALA A 86 -6.22 18.43 7.70
C ALA A 86 -7.77 18.35 7.62
N GLN A 87 -8.33 17.14 7.56
CA GLN A 87 -9.77 16.90 7.64
C GLN A 87 -10.28 16.78 9.09
N GLY A 88 -9.42 16.98 10.09
CA GLY A 88 -9.77 16.94 11.50
C GLY A 88 -9.72 15.54 12.13
N LEU A 89 -9.20 14.53 11.40
CA LEU A 89 -9.06 13.18 11.95
C LEU A 89 -7.80 13.06 12.82
N GLU A 90 -7.89 12.29 13.91
CA GLU A 90 -6.73 11.90 14.68
C GLU A 90 -6.03 10.72 14.01
N VAL A 91 -4.77 10.95 13.64
CA VAL A 91 -3.97 10.01 12.83
C VAL A 91 -2.69 9.66 13.56
N SER A 92 -2.30 8.39 13.49
CA SER A 92 -0.97 7.95 13.93
C SER A 92 -0.32 7.01 12.90
N LEU A 93 1.00 6.88 13.03
CA LEU A 93 1.85 6.08 12.14
C LEU A 93 2.60 5.04 12.98
N ILE A 94 2.73 3.82 12.47
CA ILE A 94 3.54 2.76 13.07
C ILE A 94 4.65 2.37 12.08
N ALA A 95 5.91 2.51 12.50
CA ALA A 95 7.10 2.20 11.72
C ALA A 95 7.46 0.71 11.81
N ALA A 96 6.64 -0.18 11.23
CA ALA A 96 6.84 -1.62 11.30
C ALA A 96 7.99 -2.15 10.40
N GLY A 97 8.61 -1.31 9.58
CA GLY A 97 9.82 -1.62 8.81
C GLY A 97 11.11 -1.52 9.65
N THR A 98 11.17 -2.15 10.79
CA THR A 98 12.16 -1.99 11.87
C THR A 98 13.63 -2.23 11.47
N PHE A 99 13.89 -2.99 10.41
CA PHE A 99 15.24 -3.25 9.90
C PHE A 99 15.81 -2.17 8.97
N ARG A 100 15.09 -1.06 8.79
CA ARG A 100 15.47 0.03 7.87
C ARG A 100 15.46 1.37 8.60
N ALA A 101 16.51 1.64 9.35
CA ALA A 101 16.64 2.86 10.15
C ALA A 101 16.32 4.14 9.34
N ALA A 102 16.81 4.26 8.11
CA ALA A 102 16.52 5.40 7.25
C ALA A 102 15.01 5.56 6.90
N ALA A 103 14.26 4.46 6.77
CA ALA A 103 12.82 4.54 6.52
C ALA A 103 12.05 4.95 7.78
N VAL A 104 12.47 4.47 8.94
CA VAL A 104 11.92 4.88 10.24
C VAL A 104 12.14 6.38 10.46
N GLU A 105 13.35 6.87 10.24
CA GLU A 105 13.65 8.31 10.35
C GLU A 105 12.87 9.15 9.34
N GLN A 106 12.72 8.69 8.12
CA GLN A 106 11.86 9.34 7.12
C GLN A 106 10.42 9.44 7.60
N LEU A 107 9.87 8.38 8.20
CA LEU A 107 8.51 8.38 8.73
C LEU A 107 8.37 9.35 9.90
N LYS A 108 9.37 9.44 10.79
CA LYS A 108 9.41 10.43 11.89
C LYS A 108 9.40 11.87 11.36
N VAL A 109 10.18 12.15 10.29
CA VAL A 109 10.17 13.46 9.63
C VAL A 109 8.78 13.80 9.10
N TRP A 110 8.09 12.85 8.47
CA TRP A 110 6.70 13.04 8.03
C TRP A 110 5.77 13.30 9.23
N GLY A 111 5.88 12.53 10.30
CA GLY A 111 5.11 12.73 11.53
C GLY A 111 5.26 14.14 12.08
N THR A 112 6.51 14.60 12.25
CA THR A 112 6.81 15.95 12.75
C THR A 112 6.21 17.04 11.83
N ARG A 113 6.36 16.91 10.51
CA ARG A 113 5.83 17.88 9.55
C ARG A 113 4.32 17.96 9.52
N SER A 114 3.65 16.84 9.75
CA SER A 114 2.19 16.73 9.67
C SER A 114 1.50 16.89 11.03
N GLY A 115 2.25 17.00 12.13
CA GLY A 115 1.69 16.96 13.48
C GLY A 115 1.04 15.62 13.82
N VAL A 116 1.58 14.52 13.26
CA VAL A 116 1.06 13.16 13.42
C VAL A 116 2.03 12.34 14.28
N ARG A 117 1.48 11.58 15.25
CA ARG A 117 2.29 10.72 16.11
C ARG A 117 2.89 9.56 15.34
N VAL A 118 4.13 9.19 15.71
CA VAL A 118 4.84 8.06 15.14
C VAL A 118 5.28 7.11 16.23
N PHE A 119 4.82 5.87 16.15
CA PHE A 119 5.29 4.76 16.97
C PHE A 119 6.45 4.08 16.26
N ALA A 120 7.61 4.11 16.85
CA ALA A 120 8.82 3.48 16.35
C ALA A 120 9.52 2.75 17.48
N GLY A 121 9.97 1.54 17.20
CA GLY A 121 10.80 0.76 18.12
C GLY A 121 12.28 0.91 17.83
N GLU A 122 13.11 0.21 18.60
CA GLU A 122 14.53 0.08 18.32
C GLU A 122 14.78 -0.65 16.98
N ASN A 123 15.97 -0.42 16.43
CA ASN A 123 16.32 -1.05 15.14
C ASN A 123 16.32 -2.58 15.29
N GLY A 124 15.56 -3.25 14.42
CA GLY A 124 15.44 -4.71 14.42
C GLY A 124 14.50 -5.31 15.49
N CYS A 125 13.72 -4.50 16.19
CA CYS A 125 12.69 -5.01 17.11
C CYS A 125 11.61 -5.82 16.35
N ASP A 126 10.82 -6.62 17.10
CA ASP A 126 9.70 -7.39 16.52
C ASP A 126 8.64 -6.45 15.96
N SER A 127 8.51 -6.43 14.63
CA SER A 127 7.53 -5.60 13.92
C SER A 127 6.08 -5.86 14.38
N ALA A 128 5.75 -7.12 14.70
CA ALA A 128 4.40 -7.48 15.14
C ALA A 128 4.12 -6.99 16.57
N GLY A 129 5.12 -7.09 17.48
CA GLY A 129 5.03 -6.52 18.83
C GLY A 129 4.85 -5.02 18.78
N LEU A 130 5.65 -4.31 17.98
CA LEU A 130 5.51 -2.86 17.78
C LEU A 130 4.12 -2.48 17.25
N CYS A 131 3.58 -3.25 16.29
CA CYS A 131 2.23 -3.02 15.79
C CYS A 131 1.17 -3.21 16.87
N PHE A 132 1.32 -4.23 17.72
CA PHE A 132 0.40 -4.48 18.83
C PHE A 132 0.37 -3.32 19.82
N ASP A 133 1.55 -2.91 20.29
CA ASP A 133 1.68 -1.85 21.29
C ASP A 133 1.23 -0.49 20.72
N GLY A 134 1.65 -0.17 19.51
CA GLY A 134 1.25 1.06 18.82
C GLY A 134 -0.25 1.14 18.58
N LEU A 135 -0.91 0.03 18.20
CA LEU A 135 -2.36 -0.01 18.05
C LEU A 135 -3.09 0.11 19.39
N LYS A 136 -2.62 -0.56 20.44
CA LYS A 136 -3.21 -0.40 21.78
C LYS A 136 -3.18 1.05 22.25
N GLU A 137 -2.05 1.72 22.03
CA GLU A 137 -1.93 3.13 22.38
C GLU A 137 -2.83 4.02 21.51
N ALA A 138 -2.92 3.74 20.19
CA ALA A 138 -3.81 4.47 19.29
C ALA A 138 -5.29 4.34 19.70
N VAL A 139 -5.73 3.12 20.06
CA VAL A 139 -7.08 2.88 20.61
C VAL A 139 -7.30 3.67 21.89
N ALA A 140 -6.35 3.62 22.83
CA ALA A 140 -6.45 4.32 24.10
C ALA A 140 -6.52 5.86 23.96
N LYS A 141 -5.89 6.39 22.91
CA LYS A 141 -5.91 7.84 22.58
C LYS A 141 -7.07 8.26 21.69
N GLY A 142 -7.88 7.32 21.21
CA GLY A 142 -9.03 7.59 20.37
C GLY A 142 -8.69 7.99 18.94
N ASP A 143 -7.59 7.46 18.38
CA ASP A 143 -7.21 7.73 17.00
C ASP A 143 -8.29 7.24 16.03
N ASP A 144 -8.52 8.02 14.97
CA ASP A 144 -9.45 7.66 13.91
C ASP A 144 -8.79 6.74 12.87
N VAL A 145 -7.51 6.99 12.57
CA VAL A 145 -6.76 6.26 11.53
C VAL A 145 -5.35 5.94 11.97
N VAL A 146 -4.92 4.71 11.73
CA VAL A 146 -3.55 4.26 11.94
C VAL A 146 -2.95 3.74 10.63
N PHE A 147 -1.84 4.31 10.20
CA PHE A 147 -1.03 3.76 9.10
C PHE A 147 0.08 2.89 9.66
N VAL A 148 0.26 1.70 9.10
CA VAL A 148 1.36 0.80 9.41
C VAL A 148 2.29 0.71 8.21
N ASP A 149 3.50 1.28 8.32
CA ASP A 149 4.53 1.21 7.28
C ASP A 149 5.36 -0.05 7.44
N THR A 150 5.24 -0.98 6.51
CA THR A 150 5.99 -2.25 6.54
C THR A 150 7.26 -2.18 5.73
N ALA A 151 8.20 -3.07 6.02
CA ALA A 151 9.39 -3.25 5.21
C ALA A 151 8.98 -3.57 3.75
N GLY A 152 9.63 -2.89 2.80
CA GLY A 152 9.45 -3.19 1.39
C GLY A 152 10.26 -4.44 1.04
N ARG A 153 9.58 -5.51 0.65
CA ARG A 153 10.23 -6.78 0.34
C ARG A 153 9.64 -7.39 -0.92
N LEU A 154 10.45 -8.15 -1.64
CA LEU A 154 10.00 -8.93 -2.79
C LEU A 154 9.05 -10.04 -2.31
N GLN A 155 7.84 -10.09 -2.90
CA GLN A 155 6.76 -10.99 -2.50
C GLN A 155 7.11 -12.49 -2.58
N ASN A 156 8.24 -12.84 -3.19
CA ASN A 156 8.65 -14.22 -3.48
C ASN A 156 9.47 -14.91 -2.36
N LYS A 157 9.68 -14.26 -1.21
CA LYS A 157 10.36 -14.88 -0.07
C LYS A 157 9.32 -15.25 0.99
N SER A 158 9.06 -16.55 1.16
CA SER A 158 8.06 -17.11 2.08
C SER A 158 8.12 -16.50 3.49
N GLY A 159 9.31 -16.38 4.08
CA GLY A 159 9.47 -15.80 5.42
C GLY A 159 8.99 -14.35 5.57
N LEU A 160 8.92 -13.60 4.49
CA LEU A 160 8.45 -12.20 4.48
C LEU A 160 6.94 -12.10 4.43
N MET A 161 6.30 -13.01 3.71
CA MET A 161 4.84 -13.13 3.73
C MET A 161 4.35 -13.64 5.08
N ASP A 162 5.14 -14.48 5.76
CA ASP A 162 4.81 -14.97 7.10
C ASP A 162 4.93 -13.86 8.15
N GLU A 163 5.94 -12.98 8.03
CA GLU A 163 6.04 -11.75 8.86
C GLU A 163 4.81 -10.86 8.66
N LEU A 164 4.40 -10.60 7.42
CA LEU A 164 3.23 -9.79 7.12
C LEU A 164 1.94 -10.43 7.67
N ARG A 165 1.78 -11.74 7.52
CA ARG A 165 0.66 -12.49 8.11
C ARG A 165 0.67 -12.42 9.64
N LYS A 166 1.86 -12.47 10.27
CA LYS A 166 2.01 -12.32 11.72
C LYS A 166 1.53 -10.93 12.15
N ILE A 167 1.97 -9.87 11.46
CA ILE A 167 1.52 -8.49 11.72
C ILE A 167 -0.01 -8.39 11.64
N VAL A 168 -0.61 -8.84 10.54
CA VAL A 168 -2.07 -8.81 10.35
C VAL A 168 -2.80 -9.55 11.48
N ARG A 169 -2.36 -10.78 11.79
CA ARG A 169 -2.97 -11.58 12.87
C ARG A 169 -2.90 -10.90 14.25
N VAL A 170 -1.80 -10.20 14.51
CA VAL A 170 -1.62 -9.50 15.77
C VAL A 170 -2.48 -8.24 15.83
N MET A 171 -2.57 -7.49 14.72
CA MET A 171 -3.45 -6.32 14.64
C MET A 171 -4.92 -6.68 14.86
N GLN A 172 -5.39 -7.80 14.28
CA GLN A 172 -6.76 -8.32 14.45
C GLN A 172 -7.12 -8.72 15.90
N LYS A 173 -6.16 -8.77 16.82
CA LYS A 173 -6.42 -8.98 18.24
C LYS A 173 -6.74 -7.68 18.99
N VAL A 174 -6.47 -6.55 18.37
CA VAL A 174 -6.64 -5.22 19.00
C VAL A 174 -7.85 -4.50 18.41
N VAL A 175 -8.08 -4.67 17.10
CA VAL A 175 -9.14 -3.99 16.33
C VAL A 175 -9.88 -4.94 15.42
#